data_eb96c1d06069423f83b2c9f3c6ec0730
#
_entry.id   eb96c1d06069423f83b2c9f3c6ec0730
#
_cell.length_a   1.000
_cell.length_b   1.000
_cell.length_c   1.000
_cell.angle_alpha   90.00
_cell.angle_beta   90.00
_cell.angle_gamma   90.00
#
_symmetry.space_group_name_H-M   'P 1'
#
loop_
_entity.id
_entity.type
_entity.pdbx_description
1 polymer ?
#
loop_
_entity_poly.entity_id
_entity_poly.type
_entity_poly.pdbx_seq_one_letter_code
_entity_poly.pdbx_strand_id
1 'polypeptide(L)'
;MWHRMKKLRWWMSSILTLQRGIMTCRIKMTAGAHISESARSIIGRWYHPQANGTTCKCLVYWKASTIKADHGKSYLKDVPKYDCFCTVPSHTNYHKIIGNAYNLYEPIMHQPMPGDWSAIDSLLRHIFEEHYEYGLDYIQLLYQMPLQKLPILIILVSEQRNTGKTTFLNLLKAIFQDNATFNTNEDFRSKFNSDWAGKLLIMVDEILLSRREDSERLKNLSTATSYKMESKGKDRNEIAFFGKFVLCSNNEHFPIVIDREEVRYWVRKINPLATDDSFYMKKLVEQIPAFLHFLMQRELSVQCENRMWFSPGRLRTAALNRIVISNRSKIEFDCCPCRHKRDTTAFADLLAFEVGIKLTHLSSLRRRHVPGEVHCEERRRQILHRYQRFYSEFIIILMN
;
A
#
# COMPACT_ATOMS: atom_id res chain seq x y z
N MET A 1 45.48 5.03 19.69
CA MET A 1 44.78 4.68 20.94
C MET A 1 43.66 5.67 21.29
N TRP A 2 43.81 6.95 21.05
CA TRP A 2 42.83 8.01 21.39
C TRP A 2 41.52 7.99 20.55
N HIS A 3 41.58 7.54 19.32
CA HIS A 3 40.38 7.48 18.42
C HIS A 3 39.42 6.32 18.79
N ARG A 4 39.92 5.28 19.42
CA ARG A 4 39.14 4.12 19.89
C ARG A 4 38.32 4.47 21.16
N MET A 5 38.85 5.36 22.01
CA MET A 5 38.17 5.77 23.24
C MET A 5 37.03 6.77 22.98
N LYS A 6 37.11 7.60 21.93
CA LYS A 6 35.99 8.49 21.53
C LYS A 6 34.79 7.72 20.98
N LYS A 7 35.03 6.65 20.22
CA LYS A 7 33.94 5.75 19.73
C LYS A 7 33.25 5.00 20.87
N LEU A 8 33.98 4.54 21.86
CA LEU A 8 33.44 3.86 23.04
C LEU A 8 32.62 4.84 23.93
N ARG A 9 33.05 6.09 24.08
CA ARG A 9 32.32 7.11 24.85
C ARG A 9 31.03 7.52 24.17
N TRP A 10 31.03 7.59 22.83
CA TRP A 10 29.81 7.86 22.04
C TRP A 10 28.84 6.67 22.11
N TRP A 11 29.37 5.45 22.08
CA TRP A 11 28.59 4.22 22.20
C TRP A 11 27.97 4.06 23.60
N MET A 12 28.70 4.38 24.65
CA MET A 12 28.17 4.39 26.04
C MET A 12 27.16 5.50 26.28
N SER A 13 27.33 6.70 25.68
CA SER A 13 26.33 7.78 25.72
C SER A 13 25.04 7.39 25.01
N SER A 14 25.13 6.70 23.88
CA SER A 14 23.95 6.20 23.15
C SER A 14 23.22 5.08 23.92
N ILE A 15 23.95 4.25 24.67
CA ILE A 15 23.35 3.21 25.53
C ILE A 15 22.61 3.84 26.72
N LEU A 16 23.13 4.90 27.29
CA LEU A 16 22.49 5.62 28.43
C LEU A 16 21.24 6.38 28.00
N THR A 17 21.15 6.83 26.74
CA THR A 17 19.94 7.48 26.20
C THR A 17 18.87 6.43 25.83
N LEU A 18 19.25 5.17 25.58
CA LEU A 18 18.35 4.05 25.29
C LEU A 18 17.51 3.58 26.47
N GLN A 19 17.86 3.96 27.72
CA GLN A 19 17.18 3.47 28.92
C GLN A 19 15.92 4.26 29.31
N ARG A 20 15.53 5.33 28.60
CA ARG A 20 14.42 6.22 29.01
C ARG A 20 13.07 5.96 28.34
N GLY A 21 12.84 4.79 27.77
CA GLY A 21 11.65 4.55 26.92
C GLY A 21 10.69 3.46 27.37
N ILE A 22 10.62 3.10 28.64
CA ILE A 22 9.67 2.07 29.14
C ILE A 22 8.36 2.75 29.55
N MET A 23 7.24 2.22 29.07
CA MET A 23 5.89 2.71 29.35
C MET A 23 4.98 1.61 29.84
N THR A 24 4.12 1.90 30.79
CA THR A 24 3.06 0.98 31.22
C THR A 24 1.69 1.50 30.84
N CYS A 25 0.81 0.59 30.43
CA CYS A 25 -0.61 0.86 30.30
C CYS A 25 -1.35 0.27 31.52
N ARG A 26 -2.19 1.08 32.14
CA ARG A 26 -3.09 0.65 33.20
C ARG A 26 -4.52 0.83 32.69
N ILE A 27 -5.22 -0.26 32.52
CA ILE A 27 -6.64 -0.19 32.17
C ILE A 27 -7.40 0.23 33.43
N LYS A 28 -8.06 1.40 33.39
CA LYS A 28 -9.05 1.78 34.41
C LYS A 28 -10.31 0.94 34.18
N MET A 29 -10.74 0.30 35.24
CA MET A 29 -11.95 -0.50 35.21
C MET A 29 -13.14 0.30 35.70
N THR A 30 -14.25 0.22 34.97
CA THR A 30 -15.55 0.61 35.48
C THR A 30 -16.00 -0.41 36.54
N ALA A 31 -16.57 0.09 37.64
CA ALA A 31 -17.04 -0.75 38.76
C ALA A 31 -17.94 -1.90 38.26
N GLY A 32 -17.50 -3.15 38.46
CA GLY A 32 -18.26 -4.36 38.10
C GLY A 32 -17.52 -5.42 37.28
N ALA A 33 -16.32 -5.16 36.77
CA ALA A 33 -15.56 -6.15 36.01
C ALA A 33 -14.42 -6.77 36.83
N HIS A 34 -14.44 -8.10 37.02
CA HIS A 34 -13.30 -8.84 37.56
C HIS A 34 -12.25 -9.03 36.49
N ILE A 35 -11.08 -8.39 36.64
CA ILE A 35 -9.90 -8.64 35.77
C ILE A 35 -8.74 -9.09 36.66
N SER A 36 -8.06 -10.16 36.26
CA SER A 36 -6.85 -10.63 36.90
C SER A 36 -5.70 -9.63 36.76
N GLU A 37 -4.77 -9.59 37.71
CA GLU A 37 -3.58 -8.71 37.74
C GLU A 37 -2.65 -8.80 36.49
N SER A 38 -2.95 -9.71 35.57
CA SER A 38 -2.17 -9.95 34.35
C SER A 38 -2.37 -8.91 33.24
N ALA A 39 -3.26 -7.93 33.40
CA ALA A 39 -3.63 -6.96 32.34
C ALA A 39 -2.71 -5.75 32.22
N ARG A 40 -1.60 -5.68 32.94
CA ARG A 40 -0.63 -4.58 32.81
C ARG A 40 0.37 -4.88 31.70
N SER A 41 0.18 -4.30 30.53
CA SER A 41 1.15 -4.37 29.45
C SER A 41 2.21 -3.27 29.65
N ILE A 42 3.48 -3.67 29.71
CA ILE A 42 4.61 -2.74 29.71
C ILE A 42 5.21 -2.79 28.30
N ILE A 43 5.35 -1.62 27.69
CA ILE A 43 5.95 -1.48 26.37
C ILE A 43 7.26 -0.72 26.49
N GLY A 44 8.35 -1.31 26.02
CA GLY A 44 9.63 -0.68 25.86
C GLY A 44 9.86 -0.25 24.42
N ARG A 45 10.45 0.93 24.23
CA ARG A 45 10.98 1.37 22.92
C ARG A 45 12.43 0.95 22.80
N TRP A 46 12.72 0.20 21.76
CA TRP A 46 14.06 -0.25 21.44
C TRP A 46 14.50 0.28 20.08
N TYR A 47 15.80 0.55 19.98
CA TYR A 47 16.42 0.98 18.76
C TYR A 47 17.44 -0.08 18.35
N HIS A 48 17.16 -0.80 17.27
CA HIS A 48 18.07 -1.79 16.72
C HIS A 48 18.92 -1.17 15.61
N PRO A 49 20.27 -1.25 15.71
CA PRO A 49 21.12 -0.84 14.61
C PRO A 49 20.90 -1.79 13.41
N GLN A 50 20.79 -1.22 12.22
CA GLN A 50 20.69 -1.94 10.96
C GLN A 50 22.06 -1.97 10.27
N ALA A 51 22.25 -2.93 9.33
CA ALA A 51 23.48 -3.09 8.59
C ALA A 51 23.87 -1.84 7.75
N ASN A 52 22.89 -1.04 7.35
CA ASN A 52 23.09 0.22 6.63
C ASN A 52 23.48 1.41 7.55
N GLY A 53 23.70 1.17 8.84
CA GLY A 53 24.06 2.22 9.81
C GLY A 53 22.87 3.01 10.36
N THR A 54 21.65 2.76 9.92
CA THR A 54 20.43 3.36 10.48
C THR A 54 19.96 2.59 11.71
N THR A 55 19.07 3.18 12.49
CA THR A 55 18.43 2.50 13.62
C THR A 55 16.96 2.28 13.33
N CYS A 56 16.50 1.04 13.52
CA CYS A 56 15.08 0.70 13.48
C CYS A 56 14.50 0.75 14.89
N LYS A 57 13.37 1.45 15.04
CA LYS A 57 12.63 1.54 16.28
C LYS A 57 11.60 0.41 16.34
N CYS A 58 11.57 -0.31 17.45
CA CYS A 58 10.53 -1.30 17.70
C CYS A 58 9.91 -1.14 19.09
N LEU A 59 8.66 -1.57 19.21
CA LEU A 59 7.93 -1.65 20.48
C LEU A 59 7.96 -3.09 20.96
N VAL A 60 8.56 -3.32 22.12
CA VAL A 60 8.69 -4.64 22.72
C VAL A 60 7.83 -4.69 24.00
N TYR A 61 7.02 -5.74 24.10
CA TYR A 61 6.29 -6.00 25.32
C TYR A 61 7.18 -6.67 26.35
N TRP A 62 7.25 -6.09 27.56
CA TRP A 62 8.04 -6.60 28.65
C TRP A 62 7.17 -7.04 29.82
N LYS A 63 7.55 -8.15 30.44
CA LYS A 63 6.93 -8.58 31.68
C LYS A 63 7.52 -7.79 32.85
N ALA A 64 6.69 -7.40 33.80
CA ALA A 64 7.14 -6.70 35.00
C ALA A 64 8.20 -7.51 35.79
N SER A 65 8.11 -8.85 35.76
CA SER A 65 9.09 -9.76 36.35
C SER A 65 10.46 -9.60 35.72
N THR A 66 10.55 -9.53 34.39
CA THR A 66 11.82 -9.32 33.66
C THR A 66 12.45 -7.97 34.04
N ILE A 67 11.62 -6.91 34.02
CA ILE A 67 12.13 -5.57 34.41
C ILE A 67 12.65 -5.54 35.85
N LYS A 68 11.95 -6.22 36.78
CA LYS A 68 12.42 -6.32 38.16
C LYS A 68 13.73 -7.10 38.28
N ALA A 69 13.90 -8.16 37.49
CA ALA A 69 15.13 -8.94 37.47
C ALA A 69 16.31 -8.14 36.92
N ASP A 70 16.10 -7.41 35.82
CA ASP A 70 17.16 -6.72 35.10
C ASP A 70 17.52 -5.37 35.74
N HIS A 71 16.54 -4.65 36.30
CA HIS A 71 16.69 -3.25 36.75
C HIS A 71 16.29 -3.01 38.23
N GLY A 72 15.81 -4.03 38.93
CA GLY A 72 15.35 -3.89 40.32
C GLY A 72 13.91 -3.41 40.47
N LYS A 73 13.34 -3.57 41.69
CA LYS A 73 11.95 -3.20 41.98
C LYS A 73 11.65 -1.71 41.88
N SER A 74 12.64 -0.87 42.21
CA SER A 74 12.53 0.60 42.20
C SER A 74 12.26 1.15 40.80
N TYR A 75 12.83 0.51 39.78
CA TYR A 75 12.71 0.96 38.38
C TYR A 75 11.27 1.05 37.89
N LEU A 76 10.38 0.16 38.37
CA LEU A 76 8.95 0.18 37.99
C LEU A 76 8.20 1.43 38.53
N LYS A 77 8.75 2.14 39.53
CA LYS A 77 8.12 3.35 40.02
C LYS A 77 8.30 4.53 39.06
N ASP A 78 9.41 4.53 38.33
CA ASP A 78 9.79 5.59 37.40
C ASP A 78 9.21 5.39 36.00
N VAL A 79 8.61 4.21 35.73
CA VAL A 79 7.97 3.92 34.46
C VAL A 79 6.67 4.71 34.32
N PRO A 80 6.51 5.57 33.28
CA PRO A 80 5.28 6.31 33.04
C PRO A 80 4.06 5.39 32.92
N LYS A 81 2.95 5.81 33.52
CA LYS A 81 1.71 5.02 33.57
C LYS A 81 0.61 5.74 32.83
N TYR A 82 -0.05 4.99 31.93
CA TYR A 82 -1.18 5.46 31.15
C TYR A 82 -2.38 4.54 31.36
N ASP A 83 -3.59 5.06 31.17
CA ASP A 83 -4.81 4.26 31.31
C ASP A 83 -4.91 3.23 30.17
N CYS A 84 -4.52 3.61 28.96
CA CYS A 84 -4.54 2.72 27.78
C CYS A 84 -3.52 3.18 26.72
N PHE A 85 -3.40 2.38 25.67
CA PHE A 85 -2.76 2.74 24.40
C PHE A 85 -3.83 3.06 23.36
N CYS A 86 -3.62 4.12 22.59
CA CYS A 86 -4.44 4.49 21.45
C CYS A 86 -3.58 4.63 20.20
N THR A 87 -4.21 4.69 19.04
CA THR A 87 -3.55 5.00 17.77
C THR A 87 -4.36 6.07 17.06
N VAL A 88 -3.98 7.33 17.25
CA VAL A 88 -4.66 8.51 16.70
C VAL A 88 -3.70 9.21 15.77
N PRO A 89 -3.88 9.05 14.44
CA PRO A 89 -3.02 9.67 13.45
C PRO A 89 -3.29 11.18 13.38
N SER A 90 -2.21 11.94 13.45
CA SER A 90 -2.16 13.38 13.17
C SER A 90 -0.74 13.77 12.78
N HIS A 91 -0.57 14.63 11.78
CA HIS A 91 0.74 15.11 11.36
C HIS A 91 0.91 16.60 11.66
N THR A 92 -0.17 17.36 11.62
CA THR A 92 -0.15 18.82 11.86
C THR A 92 -0.40 19.20 13.32
N ASN A 93 -1.14 18.36 14.05
CA ASN A 93 -1.46 18.56 15.48
C ASN A 93 -1.26 17.25 16.25
N TYR A 94 -0.02 16.76 16.27
CA TYR A 94 0.31 15.50 16.92
C TYR A 94 0.39 15.66 18.44
N HIS A 95 -0.31 14.77 19.15
CA HIS A 95 -0.21 14.64 20.59
C HIS A 95 0.22 13.22 20.95
N LYS A 96 1.30 13.13 21.73
CA LYS A 96 1.83 11.86 22.23
C LYS A 96 0.95 11.27 23.33
N ILE A 97 0.28 12.12 24.09
CA ILE A 97 -0.63 11.77 25.17
C ILE A 97 -1.97 12.43 24.85
N ILE A 98 -3.02 11.64 24.81
CA ILE A 98 -4.39 12.09 24.52
C ILE A 98 -5.26 11.70 25.72
N GLY A 99 -5.68 12.72 26.49
CA GLY A 99 -6.22 12.50 27.82
C GLY A 99 -5.18 11.80 28.69
N ASN A 100 -5.44 10.56 29.11
CA ASN A 100 -4.46 9.74 29.84
C ASN A 100 -4.07 8.47 29.04
N ALA A 101 -4.30 8.47 27.72
CA ALA A 101 -3.89 7.40 26.82
C ALA A 101 -2.56 7.76 26.12
N TYR A 102 -1.69 6.76 25.95
CA TYR A 102 -0.46 6.95 25.17
C TYR A 102 -0.70 6.63 23.69
N ASN A 103 -0.36 7.58 22.83
CA ASN A 103 -0.53 7.44 21.38
C ASN A 103 0.62 6.62 20.77
N LEU A 104 0.29 5.46 20.20
CA LEU A 104 1.22 4.58 19.49
C LEU A 104 1.53 5.07 18.07
N TYR A 105 0.70 5.96 17.52
CA TYR A 105 1.02 6.61 16.25
C TYR A 105 2.30 7.44 16.38
N GLU A 106 3.13 7.45 15.33
CA GLU A 106 4.41 8.13 15.39
C GLU A 106 4.35 9.51 14.70
N PRO A 107 4.94 10.53 15.28
CA PRO A 107 5.03 11.84 14.63
C PRO A 107 5.92 11.74 13.37
N ILE A 108 5.58 12.51 12.35
CA ILE A 108 6.47 12.75 11.22
C ILE A 108 7.57 13.73 11.66
N MET A 109 8.83 13.36 11.38
CA MET A 109 9.98 14.15 11.83
C MET A 109 10.29 15.33 10.91
N HIS A 110 9.76 15.33 9.69
CA HIS A 110 9.94 16.44 8.75
C HIS A 110 9.24 17.70 9.24
N GLN A 111 9.96 18.82 9.22
CA GLN A 111 9.41 20.14 9.53
C GLN A 111 9.11 20.85 8.21
N PRO A 112 7.85 21.19 7.90
CA PRO A 112 7.52 21.93 6.69
C PRO A 112 8.22 23.28 6.65
N MET A 113 8.90 23.57 5.54
CA MET A 113 9.62 24.83 5.34
C MET A 113 9.62 25.20 3.86
N PRO A 114 9.56 26.50 3.51
CA PRO A 114 9.65 26.94 2.13
C PRO A 114 10.92 26.44 1.46
N GLY A 115 10.84 26.07 0.18
CA GLY A 115 12.00 25.61 -0.58
C GLY A 115 11.62 25.04 -1.95
N ASP A 116 12.61 24.52 -2.64
CA ASP A 116 12.42 23.81 -3.92
C ASP A 116 11.96 22.37 -3.68
N TRP A 117 10.97 21.94 -4.48
CA TRP A 117 10.47 20.56 -4.50
C TRP A 117 10.28 20.03 -5.94
N SER A 118 11.01 20.61 -6.88
CA SER A 118 10.91 20.32 -8.33
C SER A 118 11.16 18.86 -8.68
N ALA A 119 12.04 18.15 -7.96
CA ALA A 119 12.27 16.73 -8.20
C ALA A 119 11.05 15.89 -7.80
N ILE A 120 10.39 16.24 -6.70
CA ILE A 120 9.14 15.59 -6.28
C ILE A 120 8.03 15.91 -7.28
N ASP A 121 7.89 17.18 -7.71
CA ASP A 121 6.91 17.59 -8.72
C ASP A 121 7.09 16.78 -10.01
N SER A 122 8.32 16.69 -10.51
CA SER A 122 8.64 15.90 -11.70
C SER A 122 8.24 14.42 -11.57
N LEU A 123 8.54 13.79 -10.42
CA LEU A 123 8.13 12.41 -10.17
C LEU A 123 6.61 12.27 -10.12
N LEU A 124 5.90 13.16 -9.45
CA LEU A 124 4.44 13.10 -9.33
C LEU A 124 3.75 13.33 -10.68
N ARG A 125 4.26 14.26 -11.51
CA ARG A 125 3.78 14.44 -12.90
C ARG A 125 4.00 13.18 -13.72
N HIS A 126 5.13 12.53 -13.57
CA HIS A 126 5.42 11.27 -14.26
C HIS A 126 4.49 10.12 -13.83
N ILE A 127 4.23 9.98 -12.53
CA ILE A 127 3.37 8.90 -12.00
C ILE A 127 1.89 9.13 -12.33
N PHE A 128 1.41 10.36 -12.18
CA PHE A 128 -0.02 10.66 -12.27
C PHE A 128 -0.44 11.26 -13.61
N GLU A 129 0.49 11.81 -14.40
CA GLU A 129 0.24 12.42 -15.71
C GLU A 129 -1.02 13.33 -15.69
N GLU A 130 -2.06 13.03 -16.48
CA GLU A 130 -3.33 13.77 -16.52
C GLU A 130 -4.09 13.80 -15.18
N HIS A 131 -3.77 12.90 -14.25
CA HIS A 131 -4.33 12.85 -12.90
C HIS A 131 -3.44 13.52 -11.84
N TYR A 132 -2.51 14.36 -12.26
CA TYR A 132 -1.52 15.00 -11.37
C TYR A 132 -2.15 15.70 -10.16
N GLU A 133 -3.18 16.52 -10.38
CA GLU A 133 -3.89 17.22 -9.30
C GLU A 133 -4.54 16.25 -8.30
N TYR A 134 -5.12 15.15 -8.79
CA TYR A 134 -5.68 14.10 -7.91
C TYR A 134 -4.61 13.36 -7.12
N GLY A 135 -3.42 13.18 -7.72
CA GLY A 135 -2.24 12.63 -7.02
C GLY A 135 -1.79 13.51 -5.88
N LEU A 136 -1.75 14.83 -6.11
CA LEU A 136 -1.45 15.83 -5.07
C LEU A 136 -2.52 15.81 -3.97
N ASP A 137 -3.81 15.85 -4.34
CA ASP A 137 -4.93 15.80 -3.38
C ASP A 137 -4.87 14.54 -2.52
N TYR A 138 -4.57 13.39 -3.12
CA TYR A 138 -4.45 12.13 -2.39
C TYR A 138 -3.36 12.21 -1.32
N ILE A 139 -2.15 12.68 -1.67
CA ILE A 139 -1.04 12.82 -0.74
C ILE A 139 -1.34 13.90 0.31
N GLN A 140 -1.97 15.01 -0.09
CA GLN A 140 -2.39 16.08 0.82
C GLN A 140 -3.41 15.58 1.85
N LEU A 141 -4.40 14.80 1.44
CA LEU A 141 -5.37 14.19 2.33
C LEU A 141 -4.72 13.19 3.29
N LEU A 142 -3.75 12.39 2.82
CA LEU A 142 -2.97 11.52 3.71
C LEU A 142 -2.21 12.33 4.77
N TYR A 143 -1.69 13.49 4.40
CA TYR A 143 -0.90 14.34 5.29
C TYR A 143 -1.76 15.17 6.24
N GLN A 144 -2.74 15.90 5.73
CA GLN A 144 -3.56 16.82 6.54
C GLN A 144 -4.71 16.14 7.27
N MET A 145 -5.29 15.09 6.68
CA MET A 145 -6.48 14.40 7.19
C MET A 145 -6.27 12.87 7.26
N PRO A 146 -5.28 12.39 8.02
CA PRO A 146 -4.89 10.97 8.01
C PRO A 146 -6.00 10.01 8.48
N LEU A 147 -6.93 10.49 9.33
CA LEU A 147 -8.12 9.72 9.73
C LEU A 147 -9.16 9.59 8.61
N GLN A 148 -9.15 10.52 7.64
CA GLN A 148 -10.11 10.48 6.55
C GLN A 148 -10.00 9.17 5.78
N LYS A 149 -11.11 8.45 5.66
CA LYS A 149 -11.17 7.23 4.87
C LYS A 149 -11.20 7.57 3.38
N LEU A 150 -10.25 7.01 2.64
CA LEU A 150 -10.17 7.09 1.19
C LEU A 150 -10.34 5.67 0.65
N PRO A 151 -11.53 5.28 0.22
CA PRO A 151 -11.78 3.90 -0.23
C PRO A 151 -11.28 3.68 -1.66
N ILE A 152 -10.04 4.12 -1.93
CA ILE A 152 -9.37 4.03 -3.21
C ILE A 152 -8.11 3.19 -3.06
N LEU A 153 -7.93 2.27 -3.99
CA LEU A 153 -6.77 1.40 -4.11
C LEU A 153 -5.95 1.88 -5.32
N ILE A 154 -4.81 2.53 -5.06
CA ILE A 154 -3.90 2.94 -6.14
C ILE A 154 -3.11 1.72 -6.58
N ILE A 155 -3.09 1.47 -7.89
CA ILE A 155 -2.29 0.40 -8.50
C ILE A 155 -1.45 0.98 -9.63
N LEU A 156 -0.13 0.90 -9.50
CA LEU A 156 0.83 1.30 -10.52
C LEU A 156 1.30 0.07 -11.28
N VAL A 157 1.05 0.03 -12.57
CA VAL A 157 1.42 -1.13 -13.41
C VAL A 157 2.41 -0.74 -14.48
N SER A 158 3.36 -1.63 -14.79
CA SER A 158 4.24 -1.52 -15.94
C SER A 158 4.99 -2.84 -16.15
N GLU A 159 5.04 -3.36 -17.36
CA GLU A 159 5.89 -4.50 -17.73
C GLU A 159 7.37 -4.08 -17.84
N GLN A 160 7.62 -2.82 -18.07
CA GLN A 160 8.97 -2.28 -18.19
C GLN A 160 9.60 -1.99 -16.82
N ARG A 161 10.92 -2.05 -16.78
CA ARG A 161 11.73 -1.67 -15.62
C ARG A 161 12.05 -0.17 -15.65
N ASN A 162 12.63 0.33 -14.56
CA ASN A 162 13.07 1.72 -14.43
C ASN A 162 11.95 2.74 -14.67
N THR A 163 10.75 2.46 -14.19
CA THR A 163 9.55 3.30 -14.35
C THR A 163 9.30 4.25 -13.18
N GLY A 164 10.07 4.20 -12.11
CA GLY A 164 9.86 5.04 -10.92
C GLY A 164 8.80 4.52 -9.94
N LYS A 165 8.16 3.36 -10.18
CA LYS A 165 7.15 2.79 -9.24
C LYS A 165 7.72 2.63 -7.84
N THR A 166 8.81 1.89 -7.70
CA THR A 166 9.49 1.65 -6.41
C THR A 166 10.04 2.95 -5.81
N THR A 167 10.52 3.87 -6.66
CA THR A 167 10.96 5.21 -6.23
C THR A 167 9.82 6.00 -5.59
N PHE A 168 8.62 5.96 -6.18
CA PHE A 168 7.42 6.59 -5.62
C PHE A 168 7.00 5.96 -4.29
N LEU A 169 7.01 4.62 -4.17
CA LEU A 169 6.73 3.96 -2.89
C LEU A 169 7.76 4.36 -1.82
N ASN A 170 9.04 4.42 -2.18
CA ASN A 170 10.10 4.85 -1.27
C ASN A 170 9.97 6.33 -0.87
N LEU A 171 9.53 7.20 -1.77
CA LEU A 171 9.19 8.59 -1.44
C LEU A 171 8.05 8.65 -0.41
N LEU A 172 6.97 7.90 -0.63
CA LEU A 172 5.87 7.81 0.34
C LEU A 172 6.34 7.27 1.69
N LYS A 173 7.20 6.24 1.69
CA LYS A 173 7.83 5.73 2.92
C LYS A 173 8.69 6.78 3.60
N ALA A 174 9.44 7.58 2.86
CA ALA A 174 10.26 8.65 3.41
C ALA A 174 9.39 9.77 4.01
N ILE A 175 8.28 10.15 3.36
CA ILE A 175 7.35 11.16 3.86
C ILE A 175 6.67 10.69 5.15
N PHE A 176 6.05 9.51 5.14
CA PHE A 176 5.21 9.02 6.25
C PHE A 176 5.99 8.18 7.28
N GLN A 177 7.24 7.87 7.03
CA GLN A 177 8.20 7.22 7.93
C GLN A 177 7.65 5.93 8.56
N ASP A 178 7.58 5.84 9.88
CA ASP A 178 7.09 4.65 10.60
C ASP A 178 5.59 4.40 10.43
N ASN A 179 4.85 5.37 9.89
CA ASN A 179 3.42 5.25 9.62
C ASN A 179 3.11 4.60 8.26
N ALA A 180 4.14 4.35 7.45
CA ALA A 180 4.05 3.60 6.21
C ALA A 180 4.80 2.27 6.32
N THR A 181 4.29 1.21 5.68
CA THR A 181 4.92 -0.12 5.68
C THR A 181 4.89 -0.74 4.30
N PHE A 182 5.89 -1.58 4.03
CA PHE A 182 5.87 -2.49 2.89
C PHE A 182 5.35 -3.85 3.35
N ASN A 183 4.37 -4.36 2.63
CA ASN A 183 3.82 -5.68 2.82
C ASN A 183 4.13 -6.56 1.61
N THR A 184 4.09 -7.87 1.82
CA THR A 184 4.12 -8.89 0.77
C THR A 184 2.70 -9.39 0.46
N ASN A 185 2.55 -10.18 -0.60
CA ASN A 185 1.27 -10.82 -0.91
C ASN A 185 0.80 -11.77 0.20
N GLU A 186 1.74 -12.42 0.91
CA GLU A 186 1.49 -13.35 2.01
C GLU A 186 0.96 -12.63 3.25
N ASP A 187 1.41 -11.40 3.52
CA ASP A 187 0.96 -10.62 4.68
C ASP A 187 -0.55 -10.37 4.63
N PHE A 188 -1.11 -10.17 3.43
CA PHE A 188 -2.56 -10.05 3.25
C PHE A 188 -3.31 -11.36 3.50
N ARG A 189 -2.67 -12.51 3.34
CA ARG A 189 -3.27 -13.84 3.57
C ARG A 189 -3.09 -14.30 5.01
N SER A 190 -2.12 -13.73 5.71
CA SER A 190 -1.86 -14.06 7.11
C SER A 190 -3.02 -13.67 8.03
N LYS A 191 -3.20 -14.44 9.10
CA LYS A 191 -4.07 -14.08 10.23
C LYS A 191 -3.41 -13.01 11.11
N PHE A 192 -2.07 -13.01 11.18
CA PHE A 192 -1.30 -12.05 11.96
C PHE A 192 -1.11 -10.77 11.14
N ASN A 193 -1.53 -9.65 11.70
CA ASN A 193 -1.58 -8.37 11.00
C ASN A 193 -1.14 -7.19 11.87
N SER A 194 -0.58 -7.46 13.04
CA SER A 194 -0.20 -6.43 14.02
C SER A 194 0.90 -5.48 13.56
N ASP A 195 1.66 -5.87 12.57
CA ASP A 195 2.75 -5.08 11.98
C ASP A 195 2.27 -3.99 11.02
N TRP A 196 1.11 -4.19 10.40
CA TRP A 196 0.57 -3.24 9.43
C TRP A 196 -0.83 -2.66 9.78
N ALA A 197 -1.61 -3.31 10.65
CA ALA A 197 -2.99 -2.90 10.93
C ALA A 197 -3.13 -1.49 11.52
N GLY A 198 -2.11 -0.99 12.23
CA GLY A 198 -2.05 0.37 12.78
C GLY A 198 -1.31 1.39 11.89
N LYS A 199 -1.00 1.06 10.64
CA LYS A 199 -0.28 1.94 9.72
C LYS A 199 -1.23 2.77 8.88
N LEU A 200 -0.79 3.99 8.52
CA LEU A 200 -1.52 4.89 7.65
C LEU A 200 -1.46 4.41 6.19
N LEU A 201 -0.28 3.98 5.77
CA LEU A 201 -0.02 3.61 4.39
C LEU A 201 0.57 2.20 4.32
N ILE A 202 -0.11 1.33 3.58
CA ILE A 202 0.25 -0.06 3.36
C ILE A 202 0.60 -0.22 1.89
N MET A 203 1.87 -0.47 1.62
CA MET A 203 2.43 -0.51 0.27
C MET A 203 2.84 -1.92 -0.06
N VAL A 204 2.64 -2.32 -1.33
CA VAL A 204 3.14 -3.58 -1.87
C VAL A 204 3.89 -3.31 -3.15
N ASP A 205 5.16 -3.66 -3.18
CA ASP A 205 5.90 -3.76 -4.42
C ASP A 205 5.74 -5.18 -4.98
N GLU A 206 5.48 -5.30 -6.27
CA GLU A 206 5.24 -6.58 -6.97
C GLU A 206 3.99 -7.35 -6.52
N ILE A 207 2.83 -6.66 -6.50
CA ILE A 207 1.56 -7.33 -6.22
C ILE A 207 1.20 -8.33 -7.33
N LEU A 208 0.78 -9.52 -6.90
CA LEU A 208 0.17 -10.55 -7.74
C LEU A 208 -0.93 -11.28 -6.95
N LEU A 209 -2.13 -10.73 -6.98
CA LEU A 209 -3.31 -11.27 -6.29
C LEU A 209 -4.28 -11.87 -7.30
N SER A 210 -3.99 -13.08 -7.74
CA SER A 210 -4.78 -13.79 -8.74
C SER A 210 -6.06 -14.43 -8.19
N ARG A 211 -6.27 -14.43 -6.86
CA ARG A 211 -7.45 -14.97 -6.23
C ARG A 211 -8.49 -13.88 -5.97
N ARG A 212 -9.75 -14.21 -6.22
CA ARG A 212 -10.86 -13.28 -5.97
C ARG A 212 -10.98 -12.89 -4.50
N GLU A 213 -10.70 -13.84 -3.58
CA GLU A 213 -10.74 -13.60 -2.13
C GLU A 213 -9.76 -12.52 -1.69
N ASP A 214 -8.57 -12.46 -2.30
CA ASP A 214 -7.57 -11.45 -1.99
C ASP A 214 -8.06 -10.04 -2.39
N SER A 215 -8.68 -9.94 -3.58
CA SER A 215 -9.29 -8.69 -4.07
C SER A 215 -10.44 -8.22 -3.19
N GLU A 216 -11.36 -9.14 -2.83
CA GLU A 216 -12.48 -8.83 -1.93
C GLU A 216 -11.97 -8.37 -0.55
N ARG A 217 -10.91 -9.02 -0.04
CA ARG A 217 -10.31 -8.61 1.23
C ARG A 217 -9.76 -7.19 1.18
N LEU A 218 -9.03 -6.82 0.13
CA LEU A 218 -8.52 -5.45 -0.05
C LEU A 218 -9.65 -4.43 -0.18
N LYS A 219 -10.69 -4.75 -0.94
CA LYS A 219 -11.89 -3.90 -1.06
C LYS A 219 -12.56 -3.67 0.29
N ASN A 220 -12.72 -4.72 1.08
CA ASN A 220 -13.30 -4.63 2.42
C ASN A 220 -12.42 -3.78 3.35
N LEU A 221 -11.10 -3.97 3.34
CA LEU A 221 -10.16 -3.18 4.12
C LEU A 221 -10.17 -1.70 3.70
N SER A 222 -10.30 -1.39 2.40
CA SER A 222 -10.33 -0.01 1.93
C SER A 222 -11.51 0.81 2.50
N THR A 223 -12.61 0.15 2.88
CA THR A 223 -13.81 0.78 3.44
C THR A 223 -13.98 0.58 4.95
N ALA A 224 -13.25 -0.38 5.55
CA ALA A 224 -13.37 -0.69 6.97
C ALA A 224 -12.93 0.50 7.84
N THR A 225 -13.71 0.81 8.87
CA THR A 225 -13.40 1.84 9.88
C THR A 225 -12.78 1.22 11.14
N SER A 226 -12.98 -0.08 11.34
CA SER A 226 -12.33 -0.88 12.39
C SER A 226 -11.80 -2.19 11.80
N TYR A 227 -10.82 -2.76 12.47
CA TYR A 227 -10.24 -4.04 12.07
C TYR A 227 -9.74 -4.82 13.29
N LYS A 228 -9.88 -6.14 13.25
CA LYS A 228 -9.37 -7.00 14.31
C LYS A 228 -7.88 -7.23 14.13
N MET A 229 -7.08 -6.64 15.00
CA MET A 229 -5.64 -6.84 15.07
C MET A 229 -5.34 -8.14 15.83
N GLU A 230 -4.52 -9.00 15.23
CA GLU A 230 -4.06 -10.25 15.82
C GLU A 230 -2.53 -10.29 15.84
N SER A 231 -1.98 -10.46 17.05
CA SER A 231 -0.55 -10.68 17.27
C SER A 231 -0.33 -12.11 17.72
N LYS A 232 0.80 -12.71 17.37
CA LYS A 232 1.14 -14.07 17.79
C LYS A 232 1.12 -14.18 19.33
N GLY A 233 0.33 -15.09 19.85
CA GLY A 233 0.21 -15.35 21.30
C GLY A 233 -0.57 -14.31 22.10
N LYS A 234 -1.39 -13.49 21.45
CA LYS A 234 -2.28 -12.51 22.09
C LYS A 234 -3.70 -12.63 21.55
N ASP A 235 -4.67 -12.26 22.41
CA ASP A 235 -6.07 -12.16 22.00
C ASP A 235 -6.24 -11.07 20.92
N ARG A 236 -7.26 -11.27 20.08
CA ARG A 236 -7.65 -10.31 19.05
C ARG A 236 -8.23 -9.05 19.70
N ASN A 237 -7.70 -7.91 19.28
CA ASN A 237 -8.22 -6.61 19.68
C ASN A 237 -8.78 -5.87 18.47
N GLU A 238 -9.91 -5.21 18.65
CA GLU A 238 -10.44 -4.31 17.64
C GLU A 238 -9.74 -2.96 17.74
N ILE A 239 -9.25 -2.46 16.60
CA ILE A 239 -8.60 -1.16 16.49
C ILE A 239 -9.28 -0.32 15.40
N ALA A 240 -9.21 0.99 15.51
CA ALA A 240 -9.57 1.89 14.41
C ALA A 240 -8.67 1.61 13.20
N PHE A 241 -9.28 1.42 12.03
CA PHE A 241 -8.55 1.15 10.80
C PHE A 241 -8.66 2.32 9.83
N PHE A 242 -7.55 3.00 9.62
CA PHE A 242 -7.42 4.15 8.73
C PHE A 242 -6.40 3.91 7.60
N GLY A 243 -5.92 2.67 7.44
CA GLY A 243 -4.96 2.29 6.41
C GLY A 243 -5.45 2.56 4.99
N LYS A 244 -4.53 3.01 4.13
CA LYS A 244 -4.71 3.19 2.68
C LYS A 244 -3.69 2.33 1.95
N PHE A 245 -3.99 1.96 0.70
CA PHE A 245 -3.20 1.00 -0.05
C PHE A 245 -2.62 1.62 -1.31
N VAL A 246 -1.32 1.44 -1.53
CA VAL A 246 -0.64 1.75 -2.78
C VAL A 246 0.14 0.53 -3.21
N LEU A 247 -0.17 0.02 -4.39
CA LEU A 247 0.25 -1.27 -4.88
C LEU A 247 0.99 -1.08 -6.20
N CYS A 248 2.07 -1.83 -6.43
CA CYS A 248 2.79 -1.85 -7.69
C CYS A 248 2.79 -3.25 -8.29
N SER A 249 2.75 -3.36 -9.61
CA SER A 249 2.87 -4.63 -10.32
C SER A 249 3.69 -4.50 -11.59
N ASN A 250 4.41 -5.57 -11.91
CA ASN A 250 5.05 -5.72 -13.22
C ASN A 250 4.14 -6.43 -14.23
N ASN A 251 2.92 -6.78 -13.83
CA ASN A 251 1.91 -7.36 -14.70
C ASN A 251 0.82 -6.33 -15.01
N GLU A 252 0.72 -5.89 -16.28
CA GLU A 252 -0.27 -4.89 -16.71
C GLU A 252 -1.67 -5.49 -16.93
N HIS A 253 -1.78 -6.79 -17.06
CA HIS A 253 -3.04 -7.47 -17.42
C HIS A 253 -3.73 -8.14 -16.23
N PHE A 254 -2.95 -8.72 -15.32
CA PHE A 254 -3.47 -9.56 -14.22
C PHE A 254 -2.79 -9.26 -12.86
N PRO A 255 -2.64 -7.99 -12.45
CA PRO A 255 -2.05 -7.69 -11.14
C PRO A 255 -2.96 -8.13 -10.00
N ILE A 256 -4.26 -8.00 -10.20
CA ILE A 256 -5.34 -8.30 -9.25
C ILE A 256 -6.64 -8.57 -10.01
N VAL A 257 -7.57 -9.32 -9.40
CA VAL A 257 -8.90 -9.53 -9.97
C VAL A 257 -9.79 -8.31 -9.72
N ILE A 258 -10.26 -7.65 -10.80
CA ILE A 258 -11.13 -6.48 -10.74
C ILE A 258 -12.41 -6.76 -11.53
N ASP A 259 -13.57 -6.58 -10.88
CA ASP A 259 -14.88 -6.70 -11.51
C ASP A 259 -15.21 -5.43 -12.32
N ARG A 260 -16.08 -5.55 -13.33
CA ARG A 260 -16.42 -4.48 -14.28
C ARG A 260 -16.99 -3.23 -13.62
N GLU A 261 -17.81 -3.40 -12.58
CA GLU A 261 -18.52 -2.32 -11.90
C GLU A 261 -17.75 -1.77 -10.69
N GLU A 262 -16.52 -2.25 -10.50
CA GLU A 262 -15.73 -1.83 -9.34
C GLU A 262 -15.21 -0.40 -9.52
N VAL A 263 -15.44 0.43 -8.49
CA VAL A 263 -15.19 1.87 -8.51
C VAL A 263 -14.03 2.31 -7.62
N ARG A 264 -13.41 1.37 -6.87
CA ARG A 264 -12.38 1.68 -5.87
C ARG A 264 -10.98 1.66 -6.42
N TYR A 265 -10.77 1.18 -7.63
CA TYR A 265 -9.44 1.03 -8.21
C TYR A 265 -9.04 2.24 -9.04
N TRP A 266 -7.92 2.82 -8.70
CA TRP A 266 -7.25 3.84 -9.48
C TRP A 266 -5.96 3.24 -10.04
N VAL A 267 -6.03 2.77 -11.27
CA VAL A 267 -4.92 2.09 -11.94
C VAL A 267 -4.19 3.06 -12.85
N ARG A 268 -2.86 3.13 -12.70
CA ARG A 268 -2.00 3.93 -13.57
C ARG A 268 -0.99 3.02 -14.26
N LYS A 269 -0.88 3.12 -15.58
CA LYS A 269 0.25 2.55 -16.32
C LYS A 269 1.39 3.56 -16.26
N ILE A 270 2.57 3.11 -15.85
CA ILE A 270 3.73 3.97 -15.68
C ILE A 270 4.76 3.68 -16.78
N ASN A 271 5.15 4.72 -17.50
CA ASN A 271 6.17 4.67 -18.53
C ASN A 271 7.59 4.64 -17.90
N PRO A 272 8.64 4.22 -18.63
CA PRO A 272 10.02 4.35 -18.17
C PRO A 272 10.41 5.80 -17.89
N LEU A 273 11.26 6.00 -16.87
CA LEU A 273 11.89 7.30 -16.65
C LEU A 273 12.86 7.61 -17.78
N ALA A 274 12.90 8.87 -18.19
CA ALA A 274 13.79 9.31 -19.29
C ALA A 274 15.27 9.25 -18.89
N THR A 275 15.59 9.37 -17.61
CA THR A 275 16.96 9.39 -17.09
C THR A 275 17.07 8.49 -15.86
N ASP A 276 18.24 7.84 -15.72
CA ASP A 276 18.62 7.10 -14.52
C ASP A 276 19.61 7.95 -13.70
N ASP A 277 19.14 8.47 -12.56
CA ASP A 277 19.95 9.28 -11.63
C ASP A 277 20.11 8.51 -10.32
N SER A 278 21.31 8.02 -10.06
CA SER A 278 21.64 7.28 -8.83
C SER A 278 21.43 8.09 -7.54
N PHE A 279 21.40 9.43 -7.62
CA PHE A 279 21.13 10.33 -6.50
C PHE A 279 19.69 10.81 -6.42
N TYR A 280 18.82 10.34 -7.31
CA TYR A 280 17.45 10.83 -7.41
C TYR A 280 16.68 10.69 -6.11
N MET A 281 16.75 9.53 -5.46
CA MET A 281 16.08 9.31 -4.17
C MET A 281 16.59 10.24 -3.07
N LYS A 282 17.89 10.56 -3.05
CA LYS A 282 18.47 11.53 -2.10
C LYS A 282 17.89 12.92 -2.32
N LYS A 283 17.82 13.39 -3.55
CA LYS A 283 17.19 14.68 -3.91
C LYS A 283 15.73 14.74 -3.47
N LEU A 284 14.96 13.67 -3.72
CA LEU A 284 13.57 13.58 -3.30
C LEU A 284 13.43 13.75 -1.77
N VAL A 285 14.25 13.03 -0.99
CA VAL A 285 14.21 13.11 0.48
C VAL A 285 14.57 14.49 1.01
N GLU A 286 15.57 15.15 0.42
CA GLU A 286 15.97 16.51 0.79
C GLU A 286 14.87 17.54 0.53
N GLN A 287 14.00 17.30 -0.45
CA GLN A 287 12.90 18.20 -0.84
C GLN A 287 11.59 17.96 -0.08
N ILE A 288 11.48 16.91 0.75
CA ILE A 288 10.25 16.60 1.50
C ILE A 288 9.77 17.79 2.33
N PRO A 289 10.61 18.53 3.11
CA PRO A 289 10.13 19.68 3.90
C PRO A 289 9.44 20.74 3.05
N ALA A 290 9.99 21.05 1.86
CA ALA A 290 9.43 22.02 0.95
C ALA A 290 8.11 21.53 0.32
N PHE A 291 8.04 20.26 -0.04
CA PHE A 291 6.81 19.65 -0.54
C PHE A 291 5.69 19.65 0.51
N LEU A 292 6.00 19.32 1.77
CA LEU A 292 5.00 19.36 2.85
C LEU A 292 4.52 20.79 3.13
N HIS A 293 5.41 21.76 3.04
CA HIS A 293 5.03 23.18 3.16
C HIS A 293 4.09 23.59 2.03
N PHE A 294 4.37 23.18 0.79
CA PHE A 294 3.47 23.39 -0.36
C PHE A 294 2.09 22.76 -0.11
N LEU A 295 2.04 21.49 0.32
CA LEU A 295 0.78 20.81 0.61
C LEU A 295 -0.05 21.48 1.71
N MET A 296 0.59 22.16 2.67
CA MET A 296 -0.12 22.90 3.72
C MET A 296 -0.80 24.15 3.21
N GLN A 297 -0.28 24.77 2.16
CA GLN A 297 -0.79 26.01 1.59
C GLN A 297 -1.76 25.80 0.43
N ARG A 298 -1.66 24.64 -0.23
CA ARG A 298 -2.46 24.31 -1.41
C ARG A 298 -3.90 23.99 -1.01
N GLU A 299 -4.85 24.52 -1.76
CA GLU A 299 -6.24 24.12 -1.69
C GLU A 299 -6.46 22.80 -2.45
N LEU A 300 -7.33 21.94 -1.91
CA LEU A 300 -7.70 20.70 -2.57
C LEU A 300 -8.50 20.99 -3.86
N SER A 301 -8.18 20.27 -4.94
CA SER A 301 -8.94 20.35 -6.20
C SER A 301 -10.23 19.52 -6.14
N VAL A 302 -10.34 18.61 -5.17
CA VAL A 302 -11.53 17.78 -4.93
C VAL A 302 -12.30 18.26 -3.70
N GLN A 303 -13.62 18.11 -3.76
CA GLN A 303 -14.50 18.35 -2.63
C GLN A 303 -15.10 17.03 -2.15
N CYS A 304 -15.33 16.91 -0.84
CA CYS A 304 -15.97 15.73 -0.27
C CYS A 304 -17.49 15.73 -0.56
N GLU A 305 -17.86 15.51 -1.81
CA GLU A 305 -19.28 15.38 -2.20
C GLU A 305 -19.88 14.04 -1.74
N ASN A 306 -19.05 13.02 -1.59
CA ASN A 306 -19.45 11.70 -1.16
C ASN A 306 -18.27 10.97 -0.46
N ARG A 307 -18.53 9.76 0.06
CA ARG A 307 -17.52 8.94 0.74
C ARG A 307 -16.26 8.63 -0.09
N MET A 308 -16.34 8.77 -1.40
CA MET A 308 -15.22 8.39 -2.31
C MET A 308 -14.19 9.50 -2.44
N TRP A 309 -14.52 10.76 -2.13
CA TRP A 309 -13.69 11.94 -2.38
C TRP A 309 -13.37 12.17 -3.87
N PHE A 310 -12.97 11.13 -4.55
CA PHE A 310 -12.62 11.14 -5.97
C PHE A 310 -13.73 10.50 -6.78
N SER A 311 -14.22 11.19 -7.80
CA SER A 311 -15.26 10.66 -8.69
C SER A 311 -14.74 9.42 -9.43
N PRO A 312 -15.41 8.25 -9.31
CA PRO A 312 -14.98 7.04 -9.99
C PRO A 312 -14.84 7.19 -11.51
N GLY A 313 -15.72 7.98 -12.12
CA GLY A 313 -15.67 8.23 -13.56
C GLY A 313 -14.39 8.95 -13.99
N ARG A 314 -13.89 9.86 -13.16
CA ARG A 314 -12.64 10.60 -13.42
C ARG A 314 -11.38 9.76 -13.15
N LEU A 315 -11.46 8.77 -12.25
CA LEU A 315 -10.35 7.86 -11.96
C LEU A 315 -10.26 6.67 -12.92
N ARG A 316 -11.24 6.52 -13.84
CA ARG A 316 -11.28 5.41 -14.78
C ARG A 316 -10.27 5.64 -15.90
N THR A 317 -9.23 4.80 -15.92
CA THR A 317 -8.13 4.88 -16.89
C THR A 317 -8.20 3.76 -17.92
N ALA A 318 -7.50 3.91 -19.04
CA ALA A 318 -7.31 2.84 -20.02
C ALA A 318 -6.64 1.60 -19.40
N ALA A 319 -5.71 1.80 -18.46
CA ALA A 319 -5.07 0.70 -17.74
C ALA A 319 -6.07 -0.10 -16.89
N LEU A 320 -6.98 0.56 -16.17
CA LEU A 320 -8.04 -0.11 -15.43
C LEU A 320 -8.95 -0.92 -16.36
N ASN A 321 -9.40 -0.32 -17.47
CA ASN A 321 -10.25 -1.00 -18.44
C ASN A 321 -9.56 -2.24 -19.00
N ARG A 322 -8.25 -2.18 -19.30
CA ARG A 322 -7.46 -3.31 -19.78
C ARG A 322 -7.45 -4.47 -18.77
N ILE A 323 -7.23 -4.20 -17.49
CA ILE A 323 -7.26 -5.23 -16.44
C ILE A 323 -8.64 -5.88 -16.34
N VAL A 324 -9.70 -5.06 -16.34
CA VAL A 324 -11.10 -5.55 -16.26
C VAL A 324 -11.41 -6.51 -17.42
N ILE A 325 -11.01 -6.15 -18.65
CA ILE A 325 -11.23 -6.98 -19.84
C ILE A 325 -10.42 -8.29 -19.73
N SER A 326 -9.14 -8.18 -19.36
CA SER A 326 -8.27 -9.36 -19.18
C SER A 326 -8.82 -10.33 -18.15
N ASN A 327 -9.31 -9.81 -17.02
CA ASN A 327 -9.91 -10.63 -15.96
C ASN A 327 -11.19 -11.34 -16.42
N ARG A 328 -12.04 -10.65 -17.18
CA ARG A 328 -13.26 -11.25 -17.74
C ARG A 328 -12.93 -12.41 -18.68
N SER A 329 -12.02 -12.19 -19.61
CA SER A 329 -11.60 -13.22 -20.56
C SER A 329 -11.02 -14.45 -19.85
N LYS A 330 -10.27 -14.26 -18.77
CA LYS A 330 -9.73 -15.35 -17.95
C LYS A 330 -10.83 -16.10 -17.21
N ILE A 331 -11.79 -15.43 -16.61
CA ILE A 331 -12.90 -16.06 -15.87
C ILE A 331 -13.78 -16.85 -16.82
N GLU A 332 -14.12 -16.30 -17.98
CA GLU A 332 -14.91 -16.98 -19.02
C GLU A 332 -14.17 -18.22 -19.52
N PHE A 333 -12.84 -18.17 -19.64
CA PHE A 333 -12.02 -19.30 -20.04
C PHE A 333 -11.91 -20.38 -18.95
N ASP A 334 -11.73 -19.99 -17.68
CA ASP A 334 -11.60 -20.93 -16.55
C ASP A 334 -12.95 -21.59 -16.16
N CYS A 335 -14.07 -20.92 -16.41
CA CYS A 335 -15.42 -21.44 -16.13
C CYS A 335 -16.02 -22.33 -17.23
N CYS A 336 -15.33 -22.54 -18.35
CA CYS A 336 -15.87 -23.30 -19.48
C CYS A 336 -15.41 -24.77 -19.48
N PRO A 337 -16.16 -25.72 -18.86
CA PRO A 337 -16.01 -27.12 -19.16
C PRO A 337 -16.70 -27.34 -20.51
N CYS A 338 -15.95 -27.32 -21.60
CA CYS A 338 -16.36 -27.89 -22.92
C CYS A 338 -17.75 -27.53 -23.42
N ARG A 339 -18.05 -26.28 -23.76
CA ARG A 339 -19.19 -25.95 -24.65
C ARG A 339 -18.71 -25.17 -25.86
N HIS A 340 -18.47 -25.94 -26.88
CA HIS A 340 -18.15 -25.58 -28.26
C HIS A 340 -19.29 -24.79 -28.91
N LYS A 341 -19.25 -23.51 -29.07
CA LYS A 341 -19.86 -22.78 -30.19
C LYS A 341 -20.15 -21.27 -30.01
N ARG A 342 -20.00 -20.71 -28.82
CA ARG A 342 -20.39 -19.30 -28.61
C ARG A 342 -19.22 -18.29 -28.47
N ASP A 343 -17.98 -18.77 -28.34
CA ASP A 343 -16.89 -17.95 -27.85
C ASP A 343 -16.24 -17.02 -28.87
N THR A 344 -16.35 -17.32 -30.15
CA THR A 344 -15.79 -16.49 -31.22
C THR A 344 -16.58 -15.18 -31.46
N THR A 345 -17.89 -15.18 -31.16
CA THR A 345 -18.74 -14.00 -31.35
C THR A 345 -18.54 -12.99 -30.23
N ALA A 346 -18.50 -13.43 -28.98
CA ALA A 346 -18.29 -12.51 -27.82
C ALA A 346 -16.92 -11.82 -27.88
N PHE A 347 -15.89 -12.54 -28.34
CA PHE A 347 -14.56 -11.96 -28.51
C PHE A 347 -14.48 -10.99 -29.70
N ALA A 348 -15.14 -11.31 -30.80
CA ALA A 348 -15.24 -10.42 -31.97
C ALA A 348 -16.00 -9.12 -31.62
N ASP A 349 -17.06 -9.23 -30.80
CA ASP A 349 -17.84 -8.09 -30.33
C ASP A 349 -17.05 -7.20 -29.36
N LEU A 350 -16.18 -7.80 -28.54
CA LEU A 350 -15.30 -7.09 -27.61
C LEU A 350 -14.21 -6.30 -28.36
N LEU A 351 -13.57 -6.91 -29.35
CA LEU A 351 -12.59 -6.26 -30.22
C LEU A 351 -13.20 -5.13 -31.05
N ALA A 352 -14.42 -5.33 -31.56
CA ALA A 352 -15.13 -4.32 -32.32
C ALA A 352 -15.50 -3.08 -31.46
N PHE A 353 -15.80 -3.29 -30.19
CA PHE A 353 -16.10 -2.22 -29.25
C PHE A 353 -14.85 -1.40 -28.87
N GLU A 354 -13.69 -2.06 -28.65
CA GLU A 354 -12.46 -1.35 -28.25
C GLU A 354 -11.76 -0.59 -29.39
N VAL A 355 -11.83 -1.10 -30.61
CA VAL A 355 -11.05 -0.58 -31.73
C VAL A 355 -11.91 0.23 -32.71
N GLY A 356 -13.22 0.33 -32.48
CA GLY A 356 -14.14 1.09 -33.37
C GLY A 356 -14.24 0.49 -34.79
N ILE A 357 -13.83 -0.76 -34.99
CA ILE A 357 -13.84 -1.43 -36.30
C ILE A 357 -15.24 -1.95 -36.60
N LYS A 358 -15.83 -1.56 -37.74
CA LYS A 358 -17.11 -2.08 -38.20
C LYS A 358 -17.06 -3.58 -38.45
N LEU A 359 -18.04 -4.32 -37.93
CA LEU A 359 -18.21 -5.77 -37.96
C LEU A 359 -18.13 -6.46 -39.36
N THR A 360 -18.12 -5.71 -40.44
CA THR A 360 -18.12 -6.20 -41.82
C THR A 360 -16.81 -6.91 -42.22
N HIS A 361 -15.69 -6.63 -41.59
CA HIS A 361 -14.39 -7.26 -41.92
C HIS A 361 -14.13 -8.58 -41.17
N LEU A 362 -14.87 -8.89 -40.13
CA LEU A 362 -14.67 -10.11 -39.33
C LEU A 362 -15.44 -11.31 -39.84
N SER A 363 -16.38 -11.12 -40.77
CA SER A 363 -17.17 -12.22 -41.38
C SER A 363 -16.34 -13.17 -42.25
N SER A 364 -15.20 -12.74 -42.76
CA SER A 364 -14.28 -13.56 -43.56
C SER A 364 -13.47 -14.57 -42.76
N LEU A 365 -13.30 -14.36 -41.45
CA LEU A 365 -12.55 -15.25 -40.55
C LEU A 365 -13.40 -16.41 -40.00
N ARG A 366 -14.72 -16.37 -40.18
CA ARG A 366 -15.66 -17.40 -39.67
C ARG A 366 -15.63 -18.75 -40.38
N ARG A 367 -14.93 -18.95 -41.50
CA ARG A 367 -15.13 -20.11 -42.39
C ARG A 367 -13.99 -21.12 -42.47
N ARG A 368 -13.17 -21.31 -41.45
CA ARG A 368 -12.20 -22.43 -41.46
C ARG A 368 -12.56 -23.48 -40.41
N HIS A 369 -13.19 -24.53 -40.85
CA HIS A 369 -13.51 -25.78 -40.13
C HIS A 369 -12.23 -26.60 -39.94
N VAL A 370 -11.98 -27.17 -38.78
CA VAL A 370 -10.94 -28.18 -38.52
C VAL A 370 -11.60 -29.38 -37.83
N PRO A 371 -11.56 -30.57 -38.43
CA PRO A 371 -12.05 -31.78 -37.79
C PRO A 371 -10.95 -32.47 -36.95
N GLY A 372 -11.33 -33.15 -35.88
CA GLY A 372 -10.50 -34.12 -35.16
C GLY A 372 -10.32 -33.87 -33.67
N GLU A 373 -10.50 -34.91 -32.88
CA GLU A 373 -10.32 -34.96 -31.43
C GLU A 373 -8.84 -34.84 -31.04
N VAL A 374 -8.49 -33.83 -30.22
CA VAL A 374 -7.15 -33.65 -29.64
C VAL A 374 -7.29 -33.37 -28.14
N HIS A 375 -6.43 -33.97 -27.33
CA HIS A 375 -6.38 -33.86 -25.89
C HIS A 375 -6.45 -32.41 -25.39
N CYS A 376 -7.14 -32.16 -24.27
CA CYS A 376 -7.52 -30.84 -23.75
C CYS A 376 -6.32 -29.89 -23.49
N GLU A 377 -5.18 -30.43 -23.16
CA GLU A 377 -3.95 -29.64 -22.87
C GLU A 377 -3.22 -29.18 -24.15
N GLU A 378 -3.23 -29.99 -25.18
CA GLU A 378 -2.64 -29.68 -26.48
C GLU A 378 -3.47 -28.63 -27.22
N ARG A 379 -4.79 -28.70 -27.08
CA ARG A 379 -5.72 -27.64 -27.52
C ARG A 379 -5.51 -26.33 -26.79
N ARG A 380 -5.26 -26.34 -25.48
CA ARG A 380 -4.90 -25.14 -24.71
C ARG A 380 -3.65 -24.46 -25.27
N ARG A 381 -2.59 -25.22 -25.53
CA ARG A 381 -1.34 -24.70 -26.13
C ARG A 381 -1.55 -24.16 -27.54
N GLN A 382 -2.32 -24.85 -28.37
CA GLN A 382 -2.61 -24.42 -29.74
C GLN A 382 -3.48 -23.15 -29.78
N ILE A 383 -4.46 -23.02 -28.89
CA ILE A 383 -5.29 -21.82 -28.75
C ILE A 383 -4.42 -20.66 -28.27
N LEU A 384 -3.58 -20.85 -27.26
CA LEU A 384 -2.66 -19.83 -26.74
C LEU A 384 -1.66 -19.37 -27.82
N HIS A 385 -1.11 -20.31 -28.59
CA HIS A 385 -0.18 -20.03 -29.69
C HIS A 385 -0.86 -19.28 -30.86
N ARG A 386 -2.11 -19.61 -31.16
CA ARG A 386 -2.92 -18.88 -32.15
C ARG A 386 -3.29 -17.50 -31.65
N TYR A 387 -3.57 -17.33 -30.35
CA TYR A 387 -3.79 -16.03 -29.69
C TYR A 387 -2.56 -15.14 -29.79
N GLN A 388 -1.38 -15.65 -29.43
CA GLN A 388 -0.12 -14.90 -29.54
C GLN A 388 0.20 -14.52 -30.98
N ARG A 389 -0.03 -15.42 -31.94
CA ARG A 389 0.19 -15.17 -33.35
C ARG A 389 -0.81 -14.17 -33.95
N PHE A 390 -2.07 -14.26 -33.56
CA PHE A 390 -3.10 -13.29 -33.93
C PHE A 390 -2.83 -11.90 -33.36
N TYR A 391 -2.38 -11.83 -32.13
CA TYR A 391 -2.00 -10.59 -31.47
C TYR A 391 -0.79 -9.93 -32.15
N SER A 392 0.20 -10.73 -32.54
CA SER A 392 1.38 -10.25 -33.28
C SER A 392 1.02 -9.76 -34.68
N GLU A 393 0.19 -10.49 -35.41
CA GLU A 393 -0.28 -10.11 -36.75
C GLU A 393 -1.19 -8.88 -36.71
N PHE A 394 -1.97 -8.72 -35.64
CA PHE A 394 -2.87 -7.58 -35.44
C PHE A 394 -2.09 -6.27 -35.07
N ILE A 395 -1.05 -6.38 -34.27
CA ILE A 395 -0.14 -5.25 -33.97
C ILE A 395 0.56 -4.79 -35.26
N ILE A 396 1.00 -5.71 -36.11
CA ILE A 396 1.63 -5.39 -37.39
C ILE A 396 0.66 -4.64 -38.34
N ILE A 397 -0.63 -5.01 -38.32
CA ILE A 397 -1.67 -4.33 -39.13
C ILE A 397 -2.00 -2.93 -38.60
N LEU A 398 -1.83 -2.69 -37.28
CA LEU A 398 -2.06 -1.36 -36.67
C LEU A 398 -0.85 -0.43 -36.77
N MET A 399 0.34 -0.96 -37.08
CA MET A 399 1.57 -0.17 -37.23
C MET A 399 1.89 0.19 -38.69
N ASN A 400 1.12 -0.33 -39.69
CA ASN A 400 1.12 0.07 -41.09
C ASN A 400 -0.17 0.82 -41.44
#